data_bf0a8a63b46b85e621ba3dadd5e23e06
#
_entry.id   bf0a8a63b46b85e621ba3dadd5e23e06
#
_cell.length_a   1.000
_cell.length_b   1.000
_cell.length_c   1.000
_cell.angle_alpha   90.00
_cell.angle_beta   90.00
_cell.angle_gamma   90.00
#
_symmetry.space_group_name_H-M   'P 1'
#
loop_
_entity.id
_entity.type
_entity.pdbx_description
1 polymer ?
#
loop_
_entity_poly.entity_id
_entity_poly.type
_entity_poly.pdbx_seq_one_letter_code
_entity_poly.pdbx_strand_id
1 'polypeptide(L)'
;MTEKLLDVENLTMKFGGLVAIDNLSFSAAKDQITSIIGPNGAGKTTVFNCLTGFYKATAGSMFLNKENERLNLKRFSDFKVAQKAGVARTFQNIRLFPQMSVLENLMVAQHNKLMDASGFTILGLFNARSFVNKEKEAVEISKYWLDIIGLTHRADDDAGDLPYGDQRKLEIVRAMCINPHLLCLDEPAAGLNAKESAEL
;
A
#
# COMPACT_ATOMS: atom_id res chain seq x y z
N MET A 1 -4.43 -20.06 18.21
CA MET A 1 -3.16 -19.62 17.57
C MET A 1 -3.54 -18.55 16.57
N THR A 2 -2.98 -17.34 16.69
CA THR A 2 -3.21 -16.27 15.71
C THR A 2 -2.63 -16.70 14.36
N GLU A 3 -3.45 -16.57 13.32
CA GLU A 3 -3.05 -16.91 11.95
C GLU A 3 -1.94 -15.97 11.49
N LYS A 4 -0.81 -16.53 11.04
CA LYS A 4 0.30 -15.74 10.49
C LYS A 4 -0.06 -15.26 9.08
N LEU A 5 -0.09 -13.95 8.86
CA LEU A 5 -0.26 -13.34 7.54
C LEU A 5 1.07 -13.27 6.79
N LEU A 6 2.11 -12.75 7.44
CA LEU A 6 3.46 -12.60 6.87
C LEU A 6 4.45 -13.46 7.65
N ASP A 7 5.34 -14.14 6.93
CA ASP A 7 6.43 -14.92 7.51
C ASP A 7 7.73 -14.59 6.75
N VAL A 8 8.71 -14.03 7.45
CA VAL A 8 10.02 -13.65 6.91
C VAL A 8 11.07 -14.51 7.56
N GLU A 9 11.83 -15.22 6.74
CA GLU A 9 12.81 -16.22 7.17
C GLU A 9 14.21 -15.85 6.64
N ASN A 10 15.14 -15.59 7.56
CA ASN A 10 16.57 -15.36 7.30
C ASN A 10 16.83 -14.31 6.19
N LEU A 11 16.02 -13.25 6.17
CA LEU A 11 16.12 -12.18 5.17
C LEU A 11 17.49 -11.50 5.26
N THR A 12 18.22 -11.52 4.15
CA THR A 12 19.51 -10.84 4.02
C THR A 12 19.49 -9.98 2.76
N MET A 13 19.93 -8.72 2.91
CA MET A 13 20.08 -7.79 1.80
C MET A 13 21.44 -7.12 1.81
N LYS A 14 22.18 -7.26 0.70
CA LYS A 14 23.51 -6.70 0.52
C LYS A 14 23.54 -5.78 -0.70
N PHE A 15 24.20 -4.64 -0.56
CA PHE A 15 24.50 -3.70 -1.63
C PHE A 15 26.03 -3.63 -1.82
N GLY A 16 26.55 -4.40 -2.77
CA GLY A 16 28.01 -4.55 -2.88
C GLY A 16 28.62 -5.11 -1.59
N GLY A 17 29.50 -4.34 -0.95
CA GLY A 17 30.11 -4.72 0.33
C GLY A 17 29.31 -4.37 1.57
N LEU A 18 28.21 -3.59 1.43
CA LEU A 18 27.37 -3.19 2.58
C LEU A 18 26.29 -4.22 2.84
N VAL A 19 26.19 -4.72 4.07
CA VAL A 19 25.10 -5.57 4.55
C VAL A 19 24.06 -4.66 5.20
N ALA A 20 22.93 -4.44 4.50
CA ALA A 20 21.85 -3.58 4.99
C ALA A 20 20.85 -4.34 5.87
N ILE A 21 20.66 -5.64 5.62
CA ILE A 21 19.86 -6.56 6.46
C ILE A 21 20.68 -7.85 6.58
N ASP A 22 20.85 -8.34 7.81
CA ASP A 22 21.57 -9.57 8.08
C ASP A 22 20.69 -10.56 8.84
N ASN A 23 20.32 -11.65 8.17
CA ASN A 23 19.63 -12.81 8.73
C ASN A 23 18.37 -12.48 9.58
N LEU A 24 17.56 -11.52 9.12
CA LEU A 24 16.36 -11.07 9.84
C LEU A 24 15.22 -12.08 9.67
N SER A 25 14.63 -12.52 10.79
CA SER A 25 13.43 -13.36 10.78
C SER A 25 12.36 -12.76 11.69
N PHE A 26 11.13 -12.66 11.20
CA PHE A 26 9.97 -12.22 11.97
C PHE A 26 8.68 -12.68 11.31
N SER A 27 7.57 -12.57 12.02
CA SER A 27 6.24 -12.81 11.46
C SER A 27 5.26 -11.72 11.88
N ALA A 28 4.26 -11.44 11.03
CA ALA A 28 3.13 -10.59 11.35
C ALA A 28 1.85 -11.43 11.31
N ALA A 29 1.00 -11.25 12.32
CA ALA A 29 -0.28 -11.93 12.39
C ALA A 29 -1.34 -11.18 11.58
N LYS A 30 -2.37 -11.91 11.15
CA LYS A 30 -3.53 -11.34 10.48
C LYS A 30 -4.29 -10.43 11.46
N ASP A 31 -4.84 -9.34 10.93
CA ASP A 31 -5.64 -8.35 11.68
C ASP A 31 -4.90 -7.74 12.89
N GLN A 32 -3.57 -7.64 12.79
CA GLN A 32 -2.73 -7.04 13.83
C GLN A 32 -1.74 -6.03 13.25
N ILE A 33 -1.38 -5.05 14.06
CA ILE A 33 -0.30 -4.11 13.75
C ILE A 33 1.02 -4.70 14.25
N THR A 34 1.98 -4.85 13.34
CA THR A 34 3.36 -5.26 13.66
C THR A 34 4.31 -4.11 13.36
N SER A 35 5.06 -3.67 14.35
CA SER A 35 6.02 -2.56 14.22
C SER A 35 7.45 -3.04 14.07
N ILE A 36 8.18 -2.46 13.11
CA ILE A 36 9.63 -2.63 12.96
C ILE A 36 10.30 -1.40 13.56
N ILE A 37 10.99 -1.57 14.67
CA ILE A 37 11.62 -0.49 15.43
C ILE A 37 13.14 -0.60 15.32
N GLY A 38 13.82 0.53 15.21
CA GLY A 38 15.29 0.60 15.18
C GLY A 38 15.79 2.02 14.84
N PRO A 39 17.07 2.31 15.05
CA PRO A 39 17.65 3.61 14.75
C PRO A 39 17.64 3.90 13.23
N ASN A 40 17.94 5.14 12.86
CA ASN A 40 18.13 5.50 11.46
C ASN A 40 19.31 4.72 10.88
N GLY A 41 19.14 4.23 9.64
CA GLY A 41 20.14 3.36 9.01
C GLY A 41 20.05 1.87 9.37
N ALA A 42 19.18 1.46 10.32
CA ALA A 42 19.02 0.05 10.70
C ALA A 42 18.38 -0.86 9.63
N GLY A 43 18.10 -0.34 8.44
CA GLY A 43 17.56 -1.14 7.34
C GLY A 43 16.03 -1.28 7.31
N LYS A 44 15.27 -0.52 8.14
CA LYS A 44 13.79 -0.59 8.18
C LYS A 44 13.16 -0.40 6.80
N THR A 45 13.48 0.70 6.11
CA THR A 45 13.01 0.97 4.74
C THR A 45 13.48 -0.10 3.75
N THR A 46 14.67 -0.70 3.97
CA THR A 46 15.16 -1.80 3.13
C THR A 46 14.30 -3.06 3.30
N VAL A 47 13.82 -3.36 4.51
CA VAL A 47 12.87 -4.46 4.74
C VAL A 47 11.58 -4.21 3.96
N PHE A 48 10.99 -3.00 4.03
CA PHE A 48 9.80 -2.65 3.25
C PHE A 48 10.05 -2.74 1.75
N ASN A 49 11.23 -2.31 1.26
CA ASN A 49 11.61 -2.43 -0.14
C ASN A 49 11.70 -3.90 -0.59
N CYS A 50 12.16 -4.81 0.27
CA CYS A 50 12.16 -6.24 -0.02
C CYS A 50 10.75 -6.82 -0.03
N LEU A 51 9.91 -6.49 0.96
CA LEU A 51 8.52 -6.96 1.06
C LEU A 51 7.67 -6.53 -0.13
N THR A 52 7.89 -5.32 -0.64
CA THR A 52 7.14 -4.74 -1.76
C THR A 52 7.76 -5.03 -3.13
N GLY A 53 8.86 -5.78 -3.18
CA GLY A 53 9.50 -6.23 -4.42
C GLY A 53 10.39 -5.19 -5.11
N PHE A 54 10.58 -4.00 -4.51
CA PHE A 54 11.53 -3.00 -5.03
C PHE A 54 12.97 -3.51 -5.02
N TYR A 55 13.32 -4.31 -3.97
CA TYR A 55 14.61 -4.99 -3.89
C TYR A 55 14.41 -6.49 -3.86
N LYS A 56 15.21 -7.21 -4.64
CA LYS A 56 15.29 -8.67 -4.52
C LYS A 56 16.26 -9.03 -3.40
N ALA A 57 15.76 -9.64 -2.35
CA ALA A 57 16.59 -10.09 -1.23
C ALA A 57 17.74 -10.98 -1.72
N THR A 58 18.93 -10.75 -1.17
CA THR A 58 20.14 -11.53 -1.50
C THR A 58 19.96 -12.98 -1.04
N ALA A 59 19.46 -13.20 0.20
CA ALA A 59 19.14 -14.51 0.75
C ALA A 59 17.86 -14.45 1.59
N GLY A 60 17.35 -15.62 2.00
CA GLY A 60 16.14 -15.74 2.78
C GLY A 60 14.87 -15.79 1.93
N SER A 61 13.74 -15.88 2.59
CA SER A 61 12.41 -16.01 2.01
C SER A 61 11.40 -15.15 2.71
N MET A 62 10.38 -14.70 1.97
CA MET A 62 9.27 -13.90 2.50
C MET A 62 7.97 -14.50 1.96
N PHE A 63 7.12 -14.95 2.86
CA PHE A 63 5.87 -15.60 2.51
C PHE A 63 4.68 -14.77 3.00
N LEU A 64 3.72 -14.54 2.11
CA LEU A 64 2.41 -14.02 2.45
C LEU A 64 1.41 -15.19 2.42
N ASN A 65 0.77 -15.45 3.56
CA ASN A 65 -0.23 -16.50 3.69
C ASN A 65 -1.62 -15.88 3.44
N LYS A 66 -2.31 -16.39 2.42
CA LYS A 66 -3.72 -16.13 2.16
C LYS A 66 -4.50 -17.39 2.54
N GLU A 67 -5.83 -17.30 2.63
CA GLU A 67 -6.71 -18.38 3.11
C GLU A 67 -6.38 -19.77 2.54
N ASN A 68 -5.98 -19.87 1.27
CA ASN A 68 -5.67 -21.16 0.61
C ASN A 68 -4.33 -21.17 -0.13
N GLU A 69 -3.48 -20.14 0.07
CA GLU A 69 -2.26 -19.99 -0.72
C GLU A 69 -1.13 -19.38 0.12
N ARG A 70 0.07 -19.95 0.02
CA ARG A 70 1.31 -19.39 0.56
C ARG A 70 2.15 -18.83 -0.57
N LEU A 71 2.15 -17.49 -0.71
CA LEU A 71 2.84 -16.79 -1.77
C LEU A 71 4.27 -16.42 -1.35
N ASN A 72 5.26 -16.85 -2.12
CA ASN A 72 6.63 -16.38 -1.93
C ASN A 72 6.83 -15.04 -2.66
N LEU A 73 6.91 -13.94 -1.89
CA LEU A 73 7.03 -12.58 -2.42
C LEU A 73 8.30 -12.37 -3.25
N LYS A 74 9.39 -13.09 -2.95
CA LYS A 74 10.65 -13.02 -3.71
C LYS A 74 10.51 -13.43 -5.18
N ARG A 75 9.47 -14.20 -5.52
CA ARG A 75 9.20 -14.65 -6.90
C ARG A 75 8.53 -13.57 -7.77
N PHE A 76 8.02 -12.51 -7.16
CA PHE A 76 7.35 -11.44 -7.87
C PHE A 76 8.29 -10.22 -8.02
N SER A 77 8.13 -9.49 -9.11
CA SER A 77 8.69 -8.14 -9.26
C SER A 77 7.71 -7.12 -8.67
N ASP A 78 8.19 -5.93 -8.36
CA ASP A 78 7.54 -4.80 -7.72
C ASP A 78 6.00 -4.70 -7.90
N PHE A 79 5.54 -4.28 -9.09
CA PHE A 79 4.10 -4.12 -9.36
C PHE A 79 3.30 -5.44 -9.22
N LYS A 80 3.94 -6.60 -9.46
CA LYS A 80 3.28 -7.91 -9.31
C LYS A 80 3.08 -8.30 -7.84
N VAL A 81 3.92 -7.79 -6.92
CA VAL A 81 3.69 -7.97 -5.48
C VAL A 81 2.41 -7.25 -5.07
N ALA A 82 2.23 -6.01 -5.52
CA ALA A 82 1.00 -5.27 -5.27
C ALA A 82 -0.22 -5.94 -5.91
N GLN A 83 -0.14 -6.30 -7.19
CA GLN A 83 -1.28 -6.81 -7.96
C GLN A 83 -1.68 -8.24 -7.54
N LYS A 84 -0.71 -9.16 -7.37
CA LYS A 84 -0.98 -10.59 -7.10
C LYS A 84 -1.01 -10.92 -5.62
N ALA A 85 -0.08 -10.36 -4.85
CA ALA A 85 -0.02 -10.62 -3.43
C ALA A 85 -0.93 -9.66 -2.62
N GLY A 86 -1.34 -8.52 -3.18
CA GLY A 86 -2.17 -7.53 -2.48
C GLY A 86 -1.39 -6.84 -1.36
N VAL A 87 -0.11 -6.53 -1.59
CA VAL A 87 0.71 -5.76 -0.68
C VAL A 87 0.68 -4.30 -1.11
N ALA A 88 0.18 -3.42 -0.26
CA ALA A 88 0.24 -1.98 -0.47
C ALA A 88 1.31 -1.33 0.40
N ARG A 89 1.78 -0.16 -0.01
CA ARG A 89 2.76 0.62 0.74
C ARG A 89 2.51 2.11 0.63
N THR A 90 2.70 2.82 1.72
CA THR A 90 2.95 4.26 1.70
C THR A 90 4.44 4.55 1.64
N PHE A 91 4.83 5.75 1.28
CA PHE A 91 6.23 6.17 1.23
C PHE A 91 6.51 7.19 2.33
N GLN A 92 7.77 7.33 2.71
CA GLN A 92 8.20 8.33 3.68
C GLN A 92 7.82 9.75 3.23
N ASN A 93 8.04 10.05 1.93
CA ASN A 93 7.55 11.29 1.32
C ASN A 93 6.17 11.03 0.70
N ILE A 94 5.23 11.90 0.97
CA ILE A 94 3.87 11.84 0.42
C ILE A 94 3.92 11.85 -1.11
N ARG A 95 3.24 10.88 -1.74
CA ARG A 95 3.18 10.71 -3.20
C ARG A 95 1.75 10.84 -3.70
N LEU A 96 1.13 11.96 -3.45
CA LEU A 96 -0.15 12.31 -4.05
C LEU A 96 0.06 12.98 -5.42
N PHE A 97 -0.99 13.02 -6.20
CA PHE A 97 -1.08 13.85 -7.40
C PHE A 97 -1.63 15.21 -6.99
N PRO A 98 -0.80 16.25 -6.80
CA PRO A 98 -1.20 17.48 -6.13
C PRO A 98 -2.22 18.31 -6.93
N GLN A 99 -2.24 18.16 -8.25
CA GLN A 99 -3.16 18.87 -9.17
C GLN A 99 -4.45 18.07 -9.46
N MET A 100 -4.60 16.91 -8.86
CA MET A 100 -5.82 16.13 -8.92
C MET A 100 -6.60 16.35 -7.63
N SER A 101 -7.92 16.24 -7.74
CA SER A 101 -8.77 16.34 -6.55
C SER A 101 -8.49 15.23 -5.54
N VAL A 102 -8.91 15.44 -4.31
CA VAL A 102 -8.83 14.46 -3.22
C VAL A 102 -9.53 13.15 -3.64
N LEU A 103 -10.72 13.25 -4.24
CA LEU A 103 -11.46 12.09 -4.75
C LEU A 103 -10.71 11.39 -5.90
N GLU A 104 -10.21 12.14 -6.87
CA GLU A 104 -9.49 11.58 -8.02
C GLU A 104 -8.23 10.82 -7.61
N ASN A 105 -7.50 11.29 -6.58
CA ASN A 105 -6.36 10.57 -6.00
C ASN A 105 -6.73 9.16 -5.53
N LEU A 106 -7.93 8.97 -4.97
CA LEU A 106 -8.41 7.65 -4.53
C LEU A 106 -8.90 6.81 -5.72
N MET A 107 -9.52 7.44 -6.71
CA MET A 107 -9.98 6.78 -7.93
C MET A 107 -8.83 6.20 -8.74
N VAL A 108 -7.71 6.94 -8.86
CA VAL A 108 -6.51 6.47 -9.58
C VAL A 108 -5.92 5.21 -8.97
N ALA A 109 -5.97 5.05 -7.65
CA ALA A 109 -5.49 3.82 -6.99
C ALA A 109 -6.26 2.57 -7.44
N GLN A 110 -7.51 2.73 -7.84
CA GLN A 110 -8.41 1.64 -8.27
C GLN A 110 -8.36 1.38 -9.78
N HIS A 111 -7.49 2.12 -10.51
CA HIS A 111 -7.41 2.07 -11.97
C HIS A 111 -7.28 0.64 -12.54
N ASN A 112 -6.46 -0.21 -11.94
CA ASN A 112 -6.28 -1.59 -12.42
C ASN A 112 -7.60 -2.38 -12.42
N LYS A 113 -8.41 -2.25 -11.35
CA LYS A 113 -9.74 -2.88 -11.27
C LYS A 113 -10.70 -2.32 -12.32
N LEU A 114 -10.60 -1.02 -12.62
CA LEU A 114 -11.40 -0.36 -13.65
C LEU A 114 -10.98 -0.81 -15.07
N MET A 115 -9.67 -0.92 -15.31
CA MET A 115 -9.14 -1.37 -16.62
C MET A 115 -9.44 -2.84 -16.90
N ASP A 116 -9.35 -3.73 -15.89
CA ASP A 116 -9.74 -5.13 -16.05
C ASP A 116 -11.22 -5.26 -16.44
N ALA A 117 -12.07 -4.32 -16.00
CA ALA A 117 -13.49 -4.29 -16.35
C ALA A 117 -13.76 -3.76 -17.77
N SER A 118 -12.93 -2.83 -18.25
CA SER A 118 -13.11 -2.26 -19.60
C SER A 118 -12.73 -3.25 -20.71
N GLY A 119 -12.03 -4.36 -20.36
CA GLY A 119 -11.55 -5.34 -21.33
C GLY A 119 -10.71 -4.64 -22.40
N PHE A 120 -9.41 -4.82 -22.43
CA PHE A 120 -8.45 -4.18 -23.35
C PHE A 120 -8.66 -4.53 -24.84
N THR A 121 -9.87 -4.99 -25.21
CA THR A 121 -10.23 -5.41 -26.57
C THR A 121 -11.37 -4.58 -27.11
N ILE A 122 -11.53 -4.61 -28.44
CA ILE A 122 -12.64 -4.01 -29.22
C ILE A 122 -14.04 -4.34 -28.62
N LEU A 123 -14.15 -5.39 -27.82
CA LEU A 123 -15.32 -5.75 -27.00
C LEU A 123 -15.63 -4.76 -25.86
N GLY A 124 -14.68 -3.91 -25.45
CA GLY A 124 -14.90 -2.88 -24.42
C GLY A 124 -15.93 -1.82 -24.81
N LEU A 125 -16.12 -1.56 -26.13
CA LEU A 125 -17.19 -0.69 -26.60
C LEU A 125 -18.60 -1.24 -26.29
N PHE A 126 -18.75 -2.56 -26.14
CA PHE A 126 -20.02 -3.21 -25.81
C PHE A 126 -20.26 -3.38 -24.31
N ASN A 127 -19.27 -3.10 -23.47
CA ASN A 127 -19.32 -3.34 -22.02
C ASN A 127 -19.43 -2.05 -21.18
N ALA A 128 -19.98 -0.99 -21.76
CA ALA A 128 -20.13 0.33 -21.11
C ALA A 128 -20.89 0.24 -19.77
N ARG A 129 -21.86 -0.66 -19.61
CA ARG A 129 -22.59 -0.85 -18.34
C ARG A 129 -21.72 -1.45 -17.24
N SER A 130 -20.82 -2.39 -17.55
CA SER A 130 -19.90 -2.98 -16.56
C SER A 130 -18.88 -1.95 -16.10
N PHE A 131 -18.35 -1.13 -17.00
CA PHE A 131 -17.44 -0.05 -16.65
C PHE A 131 -18.10 0.99 -15.73
N VAL A 132 -19.30 1.47 -16.11
CA VAL A 132 -20.06 2.44 -15.30
C VAL A 132 -20.37 1.90 -13.91
N ASN A 133 -20.70 0.61 -13.78
CA ASN A 133 -20.97 0.01 -12.46
C ASN A 133 -19.71 -0.05 -11.62
N LYS A 134 -18.56 -0.41 -12.18
CA LYS A 134 -17.29 -0.44 -11.43
C LYS A 134 -16.75 0.94 -11.10
N GLU A 135 -16.98 1.91 -11.96
CA GLU A 135 -16.68 3.32 -11.65
C GLU A 135 -17.51 3.80 -10.45
N LYS A 136 -18.81 3.50 -10.42
CA LYS A 136 -19.66 3.81 -9.26
C LYS A 136 -19.17 3.11 -8.00
N GLU A 137 -18.79 1.83 -8.08
CA GLU A 137 -18.21 1.09 -6.95
C GLU A 137 -16.92 1.76 -6.45
N ALA A 138 -16.04 2.17 -7.35
CA ALA A 138 -14.81 2.86 -7.00
C ALA A 138 -15.08 4.22 -6.33
N VAL A 139 -16.08 4.96 -6.79
CA VAL A 139 -16.54 6.21 -6.16
C VAL A 139 -17.06 5.95 -4.74
N GLU A 140 -17.91 4.92 -4.55
CA GLU A 140 -18.44 4.60 -3.22
C GLU A 140 -17.33 4.12 -2.25
N ILE A 141 -16.37 3.33 -2.70
CA ILE A 141 -15.19 2.97 -1.90
C ILE A 141 -14.40 4.23 -1.52
N SER A 142 -14.21 5.14 -2.46
CA SER A 142 -13.49 6.39 -2.20
C SER A 142 -14.22 7.28 -1.20
N LYS A 143 -15.54 7.45 -1.34
CA LYS A 143 -16.37 8.20 -0.38
C LYS A 143 -16.32 7.59 1.02
N TYR A 144 -16.42 6.28 1.13
CA TYR A 144 -16.30 5.57 2.40
C TYR A 144 -15.00 5.91 3.13
N TRP A 145 -13.87 5.88 2.42
CA TRP A 145 -12.59 6.21 3.01
C TRP A 145 -12.44 7.69 3.33
N LEU A 146 -13.00 8.60 2.49
CA LEU A 146 -13.03 10.03 2.79
C LEU A 146 -13.85 10.36 4.03
N ASP A 147 -14.94 9.64 4.25
CA ASP A 147 -15.76 9.79 5.45
C ASP A 147 -14.99 9.38 6.71
N ILE A 148 -14.29 8.23 6.67
CA ILE A 148 -13.46 7.75 7.78
C ILE A 148 -12.40 8.77 8.20
N ILE A 149 -11.74 9.43 7.24
CA ILE A 149 -10.68 10.41 7.54
C ILE A 149 -11.21 11.85 7.67
N GLY A 150 -12.54 12.05 7.56
CA GLY A 150 -13.20 13.36 7.72
C GLY A 150 -12.98 14.35 6.57
N LEU A 151 -12.59 13.87 5.38
CA LEU A 151 -12.29 14.71 4.22
C LEU A 151 -13.37 14.74 3.14
N THR A 152 -14.57 14.21 3.39
CA THR A 152 -15.67 14.19 2.42
C THR A 152 -16.02 15.58 1.90
N HIS A 153 -15.97 16.61 2.77
CA HIS A 153 -16.28 18.00 2.43
C HIS A 153 -15.21 18.67 1.56
N ARG A 154 -14.06 18.03 1.38
CA ARG A 154 -12.93 18.49 0.55
C ARG A 154 -12.68 17.58 -0.66
N ALA A 155 -13.65 16.74 -1.01
CA ALA A 155 -13.49 15.74 -2.08
C ALA A 155 -13.07 16.34 -3.43
N ASP A 156 -13.55 17.54 -3.73
CA ASP A 156 -13.30 18.26 -4.99
C ASP A 156 -12.12 19.25 -4.91
N ASP A 157 -11.50 19.44 -3.72
CA ASP A 157 -10.33 20.27 -3.56
C ASP A 157 -9.09 19.62 -4.16
N ASP A 158 -8.12 20.41 -4.61
CA ASP A 158 -6.81 19.90 -5.03
C ASP A 158 -6.09 19.25 -3.84
N ALA A 159 -5.57 18.03 -4.03
CA ALA A 159 -4.88 17.31 -2.96
C ALA A 159 -3.63 18.06 -2.43
N GLY A 160 -3.02 18.89 -3.29
CA GLY A 160 -1.87 19.74 -2.92
C GLY A 160 -2.23 20.84 -1.93
N ASP A 161 -3.49 21.28 -1.89
CA ASP A 161 -3.97 22.36 -1.02
C ASP A 161 -4.39 21.87 0.37
N LEU A 162 -4.33 20.56 0.62
CA LEU A 162 -4.59 19.98 1.93
C LEU A 162 -3.43 20.31 2.91
N PRO A 163 -3.72 20.51 4.20
CA PRO A 163 -2.71 20.45 5.25
C PRO A 163 -1.92 19.14 5.22
N TYR A 164 -0.65 19.17 5.64
CA TYR A 164 0.25 18.02 5.56
C TYR A 164 -0.33 16.76 6.24
N GLY A 165 -0.95 16.91 7.42
CA GLY A 165 -1.61 15.82 8.14
C GLY A 165 -2.74 15.16 7.33
N ASP A 166 -3.54 15.97 6.63
CA ASP A 166 -4.64 15.48 5.79
C ASP A 166 -4.11 14.84 4.50
N GLN A 167 -3.04 15.38 3.91
CA GLN A 167 -2.35 14.72 2.80
C GLN A 167 -1.84 13.33 3.21
N ARG A 168 -1.32 13.19 4.44
CA ARG A 168 -0.84 11.90 4.97
C ARG A 168 -1.99 10.91 5.16
N LYS A 169 -3.11 11.35 5.74
CA LYS A 169 -4.34 10.53 5.84
C LYS A 169 -4.82 10.09 4.45
N LEU A 170 -4.86 11.01 3.48
CA LEU A 170 -5.26 10.73 2.11
C LEU A 170 -4.34 9.68 1.44
N GLU A 171 -3.02 9.76 1.63
CA GLU A 171 -2.07 8.78 1.10
C GLU A 171 -2.32 7.37 1.66
N ILE A 172 -2.61 7.27 2.95
CA ILE A 172 -2.91 5.97 3.60
C ILE A 172 -4.21 5.38 3.06
N VAL A 173 -5.29 6.16 3.02
CA VAL A 173 -6.57 5.64 2.52
C VAL A 173 -6.53 5.35 1.03
N ARG A 174 -5.70 6.06 0.26
CA ARG A 174 -5.44 5.71 -1.13
C ARG A 174 -4.86 4.29 -1.27
N ALA A 175 -3.94 3.91 -0.37
CA ALA A 175 -3.42 2.55 -0.32
C ALA A 175 -4.48 1.53 0.15
N MET A 176 -5.44 1.95 0.98
CA MET A 176 -6.56 1.10 1.43
C MET A 176 -7.63 0.87 0.36
N CYS A 177 -7.83 1.80 -0.60
CA CYS A 177 -8.81 1.67 -1.68
C CYS A 177 -8.62 0.42 -2.55
N ILE A 178 -7.42 -0.14 -2.62
CA ILE A 178 -7.15 -1.38 -3.34
C ILE A 178 -7.49 -2.64 -2.53
N ASN A 179 -7.94 -2.48 -1.28
CA ASN A 179 -8.22 -3.56 -0.33
C ASN A 179 -7.02 -4.52 -0.15
N PRO A 180 -5.89 -4.03 0.37
CA PRO A 180 -4.67 -4.82 0.49
C PRO A 180 -4.79 -5.90 1.57
N HIS A 181 -4.13 -7.05 1.37
CA HIS A 181 -3.95 -8.05 2.43
C HIS A 181 -2.90 -7.63 3.45
N LEU A 182 -1.89 -6.89 3.00
CA LEU A 182 -0.81 -6.35 3.84
C LEU A 182 -0.58 -4.89 3.47
N LEU A 183 -0.71 -4.00 4.45
CA LEU A 183 -0.35 -2.59 4.32
C LEU A 183 0.98 -2.32 5.03
N CYS A 184 1.95 -1.80 4.30
CA CYS A 184 3.26 -1.38 4.79
C CYS A 184 3.28 0.15 4.95
N LEU A 185 3.36 0.65 6.17
CA LEU A 185 3.46 2.08 6.48
C LEU A 185 4.91 2.43 6.85
N ASP A 186 5.58 3.22 6.01
CA ASP A 186 6.96 3.65 6.24
C ASP A 186 6.97 5.03 6.91
N GLU A 187 7.26 5.06 8.21
CA GLU A 187 7.26 6.27 9.05
C GLU A 187 5.97 7.12 8.91
N PRO A 188 4.76 6.54 9.16
CA PRO A 188 3.50 7.23 8.88
C PRO A 188 3.29 8.52 9.65
N ALA A 189 3.88 8.65 10.83
CA ALA A 189 3.78 9.84 11.68
C ALA A 189 4.93 10.85 11.49
N ALA A 190 5.84 10.62 10.52
CA ALA A 190 6.94 11.55 10.29
C ALA A 190 6.42 12.92 9.84
N GLY A 191 6.86 13.98 10.52
CA GLY A 191 6.46 15.36 10.21
C GLY A 191 5.10 15.78 10.77
N LEU A 192 4.37 14.90 11.46
CA LEU A 192 3.12 15.22 12.12
C LEU A 192 3.36 15.75 13.54
N ASN A 193 2.50 16.64 14.00
CA ASN A 193 2.46 17.04 15.40
C ASN A 193 1.81 15.95 16.28
N ALA A 194 1.86 16.10 17.61
CA ALA A 194 1.34 15.09 18.54
C ALA A 194 -0.17 14.82 18.37
N LYS A 195 -0.96 15.85 18.04
CA LYS A 195 -2.40 15.71 17.82
C LYS A 195 -2.67 14.96 16.52
N GLU A 196 -2.04 15.35 15.42
CA GLU A 196 -2.17 14.68 14.12
C GLU A 196 -1.71 13.23 14.17
N SER A 197 -0.63 12.94 14.92
CA SER A 197 -0.15 11.58 15.11
C SER A 197 -1.12 10.68 15.90
N ALA A 198 -1.90 11.27 16.81
CA ALA A 198 -2.90 10.55 17.59
C ALA A 198 -4.20 10.32 16.79
N GLU A 199 -4.46 11.13 15.77
CA GLU A 199 -5.62 11.03 14.88
C GLU A 199 -5.36 10.09 13.67
N LEU A 200 -4.10 9.70 13.44
CA LEU A 200 -3.69 8.82 12.36
C LEU A 200 -3.85 7.35 12.77
#